data_825070aa25e2d7cad551c1b560736c74
#
_entry.id   825070aa25e2d7cad551c1b560736c74
#
_cell.length_a   1.000
_cell.length_b   1.000
_cell.length_c   1.000
_cell.angle_alpha   90.00
_cell.angle_beta   90.00
_cell.angle_gamma   90.00
#
_symmetry.space_group_name_H-M   'P 1'
#
loop_
_entity.id
_entity.type
_entity.pdbx_description
1 polymer ?
#
loop_
_entity_poly.entity_id
_entity_poly.type
_entity_poly.pdbx_seq_one_letter_code
_entity_poly.pdbx_strand_id
1 'polypeptide(L)'
;GPNANKIEVVIANNDAMAMGAVEALKAHNKSSIPVFGVDALPEALALVKSGALAGTVLNDANNQAKATFDLAKNLADGKGAADGTNWKIDNKVVRVPYVGVDKDNLAEFSKK
;
A
#
# COMPACT_ATOMS: atom_id res chain seq x y z
N GLY A 1 1.42 20.86 18.74
CA GLY A 1 2.35 20.36 19.76
C GLY A 1 3.71 21.00 19.65
N PRO A 2 4.66 20.73 20.57
CA PRO A 2 5.95 21.44 20.68
C PRO A 2 6.87 21.26 19.46
N ASN A 3 6.63 20.25 18.63
CA ASN A 3 7.43 19.95 17.44
C ASN A 3 6.75 20.36 16.13
N ALA A 4 5.63 21.09 16.18
CA ALA A 4 4.83 21.40 15.00
C ALA A 4 5.60 22.11 13.88
N ASN A 5 6.64 22.90 14.22
CA ASN A 5 7.47 23.62 13.26
C ASN A 5 8.73 22.86 12.84
N LYS A 6 8.90 21.60 13.30
CA LYS A 6 10.05 20.76 13.00
C LYS A 6 9.69 19.56 12.12
N ILE A 7 8.39 19.41 11.79
CA ILE A 7 7.90 18.29 10.97
C ILE A 7 8.17 18.61 9.50
N GLU A 8 8.91 17.75 8.84
CA GLU A 8 9.25 17.87 7.41
C GLU A 8 8.57 16.80 6.55
N VAL A 9 8.15 15.67 7.16
CA VAL A 9 7.47 14.57 6.49
C VAL A 9 6.60 13.83 7.50
N VAL A 10 5.51 13.25 7.03
CA VAL A 10 4.68 12.30 7.80
C VAL A 10 4.66 10.96 7.08
N ILE A 11 5.02 9.91 7.79
CA ILE A 11 4.92 8.53 7.32
C ILE A 11 3.94 7.82 8.25
N ALA A 12 2.79 7.44 7.73
CA ALA A 12 1.75 6.74 8.46
C ALA A 12 1.78 5.24 8.18
N ASN A 13 1.38 4.43 9.16
CA ASN A 13 1.38 2.98 9.04
C ASN A 13 0.33 2.45 8.04
N ASN A 14 -0.72 3.24 7.76
CA ASN A 14 -1.71 2.95 6.74
C ASN A 14 -2.34 4.22 6.17
N ASP A 15 -3.12 4.07 5.11
CA ASP A 15 -3.75 5.18 4.40
C ASP A 15 -4.79 5.92 5.24
N ALA A 16 -5.56 5.22 6.09
CA ALA A 16 -6.54 5.87 6.94
C ALA A 16 -5.88 6.86 7.92
N MET A 17 -4.76 6.47 8.51
CA MET A 17 -3.95 7.35 9.37
C MET A 17 -3.32 8.49 8.57
N ALA A 18 -2.83 8.20 7.34
CA ALA A 18 -2.27 9.22 6.45
C ALA A 18 -3.31 10.27 6.08
N MET A 19 -4.54 9.87 5.75
CA MET A 19 -5.64 10.78 5.44
C MET A 19 -5.98 11.69 6.63
N GLY A 20 -6.00 11.14 7.84
CA GLY A 20 -6.17 11.94 9.06
C GLY A 20 -5.03 12.97 9.25
N ALA A 21 -3.79 12.59 8.94
CA ALA A 21 -2.66 13.52 8.99
C ALA A 21 -2.78 14.64 7.93
N VAL A 22 -3.21 14.31 6.72
CA VAL A 22 -3.47 15.30 5.64
C VAL A 22 -4.50 16.33 6.11
N GLU A 23 -5.62 15.91 6.69
CA GLU A 23 -6.64 16.81 7.18
C GLU A 23 -6.13 17.70 8.34
N ALA A 24 -5.36 17.13 9.26
CA ALA A 24 -4.75 17.89 10.34
C ALA A 24 -3.77 18.96 9.81
N LEU A 25 -2.93 18.61 8.85
CA LEU A 25 -1.98 19.54 8.23
C LEU A 25 -2.71 20.66 7.47
N LYS A 26 -3.79 20.34 6.78
CA LYS A 26 -4.65 21.29 6.08
C LYS A 26 -5.29 22.29 7.04
N ALA A 27 -5.84 21.80 8.16
CA ALA A 27 -6.43 22.65 9.18
C ALA A 27 -5.45 23.64 9.84
N HIS A 28 -4.15 23.33 9.77
CA HIS A 28 -3.07 24.14 10.33
C HIS A 28 -2.23 24.89 9.28
N ASN A 29 -2.71 24.98 8.04
CA ASN A 29 -2.00 25.61 6.91
C ASN A 29 -0.60 25.05 6.66
N LYS A 30 -0.43 23.72 6.83
CA LYS A 30 0.84 22.99 6.65
C LYS A 30 0.74 21.93 5.55
N SER A 31 -0.13 22.11 4.55
CA SER A 31 -0.37 21.17 3.46
C SER A 31 0.84 20.93 2.54
N SER A 32 1.92 21.72 2.69
CA SER A 32 3.18 21.50 1.96
C SER A 32 4.03 20.36 2.54
N ILE A 33 3.71 19.87 3.74
CA ILE A 33 4.42 18.75 4.35
C ILE A 33 3.96 17.45 3.67
N PRO A 34 4.87 16.70 3.02
CA PRO A 34 4.49 15.46 2.35
C PRO A 34 4.04 14.38 3.35
N VAL A 35 2.98 13.68 2.98
CA VAL A 35 2.42 12.58 3.77
C VAL A 35 2.42 11.32 2.92
N PHE A 36 2.86 10.21 3.50
CA PHE A 36 2.86 8.88 2.89
C PHE A 36 2.03 7.90 3.73
N GLY A 37 1.32 7.02 3.04
CA GLY A 37 0.52 5.95 3.64
C GLY A 37 0.92 4.56 3.16
N VAL A 38 0.11 3.57 3.50
CA VAL A 38 0.22 2.17 3.08
C VAL A 38 -1.19 1.63 2.87
N ASP A 39 -1.39 0.79 1.91
CA ASP A 39 -2.50 -0.07 1.47
C ASP A 39 -3.01 0.27 0.07
N ALA A 40 -2.76 1.47 -0.46
CA ALA A 40 -3.26 1.95 -1.74
C ALA A 40 -4.79 1.88 -1.84
N LEU A 41 -5.48 2.34 -0.80
CA LEU A 41 -6.94 2.46 -0.78
C LEU A 41 -7.43 3.38 -1.91
N PRO A 42 -8.61 3.15 -2.49
CA PRO A 42 -9.15 4.00 -3.56
C PRO A 42 -9.18 5.49 -3.19
N GLU A 43 -9.53 5.82 -1.95
CA GLU A 43 -9.58 7.18 -1.43
C GLU A 43 -8.17 7.79 -1.34
N ALA A 44 -7.17 7.01 -0.91
CA ALA A 44 -5.78 7.44 -0.87
C ALA A 44 -5.22 7.67 -2.28
N LEU A 45 -5.53 6.80 -3.24
CA LEU A 45 -5.14 6.99 -4.65
C LEU A 45 -5.74 8.28 -5.23
N ALA A 46 -6.98 8.63 -4.87
CA ALA A 46 -7.57 9.91 -5.25
C ALA A 46 -6.80 11.11 -4.65
N LEU A 47 -6.33 11.00 -3.41
CA LEU A 47 -5.49 12.03 -2.78
C LEU A 47 -4.09 12.09 -3.39
N VAL A 48 -3.50 10.99 -3.80
CA VAL A 48 -2.24 10.98 -4.57
C VAL A 48 -2.45 11.70 -5.91
N LYS A 49 -3.57 11.42 -6.60
CA LYS A 49 -3.92 12.09 -7.86
C LYS A 49 -4.04 13.61 -7.70
N SER A 50 -4.68 14.06 -6.64
CA SER A 50 -4.85 15.49 -6.34
C SER A 50 -3.57 16.17 -5.82
N GLY A 51 -2.59 15.39 -5.35
CA GLY A 51 -1.37 15.87 -4.72
C GLY A 51 -1.50 16.17 -3.22
N ALA A 52 -2.64 15.84 -2.61
CA ALA A 52 -2.83 15.97 -1.17
C ALA A 52 -2.07 14.89 -0.37
N LEU A 53 -1.88 13.72 -0.96
CA LEU A 53 -1.01 12.66 -0.45
C LEU A 53 0.19 12.51 -1.38
N ALA A 54 1.40 12.43 -0.85
CA ALA A 54 2.61 12.32 -1.65
C ALA A 54 2.78 10.93 -2.28
N GLY A 55 2.32 9.89 -1.58
CA GLY A 55 2.35 8.52 -2.05
C GLY A 55 1.77 7.55 -1.05
N THR A 56 1.59 6.33 -1.49
CA THR A 56 1.20 5.18 -0.68
C THR A 56 1.97 3.94 -1.12
N VAL A 57 1.77 2.83 -0.45
CA VAL A 57 2.39 1.55 -0.80
C VAL A 57 1.28 0.53 -0.99
N LEU A 58 1.21 -0.10 -2.15
CA LEU A 58 0.27 -1.20 -2.39
C LEU A 58 0.64 -2.40 -1.51
N ASN A 59 -0.25 -2.78 -0.63
CA ASN A 59 -0.29 -4.06 0.05
C ASN A 59 -1.24 -4.96 -0.77
N ASP A 60 -0.68 -5.78 -1.67
CA ASP A 60 -1.44 -6.44 -2.75
C ASP A 60 -2.31 -7.59 -2.24
N ALA A 61 -3.47 -7.25 -1.70
CA ALA A 61 -4.43 -8.20 -1.17
C ALA A 61 -4.92 -9.22 -2.23
N ASN A 62 -5.03 -8.81 -3.49
CA ASN A 62 -5.46 -9.71 -4.57
C ASN A 62 -4.44 -10.81 -4.83
N ASN A 63 -3.16 -10.44 -4.96
CA ASN A 63 -2.10 -11.45 -5.14
C ASN A 63 -1.87 -12.28 -3.87
N GLN A 64 -2.04 -11.70 -2.67
CA GLN A 64 -2.00 -12.47 -1.42
C GLN A 64 -3.14 -13.51 -1.36
N ALA A 65 -4.36 -13.13 -1.71
CA ALA A 65 -5.50 -14.04 -1.75
C ALA A 65 -5.30 -15.12 -2.81
N LYS A 66 -4.84 -14.75 -4.00
CA LYS A 66 -4.55 -15.70 -5.08
C LYS A 66 -3.46 -16.70 -4.67
N ALA A 67 -2.35 -16.23 -4.13
CA ALA A 67 -1.28 -17.11 -3.64
C ALA A 67 -1.81 -18.10 -2.60
N THR A 68 -2.56 -17.59 -1.61
CA THR A 68 -3.14 -18.42 -0.56
C THR A 68 -4.05 -19.50 -1.13
N PHE A 69 -4.93 -19.14 -2.06
CA PHE A 69 -5.84 -20.11 -2.69
C PHE A 69 -5.08 -21.15 -3.52
N ASP A 70 -4.15 -20.71 -4.39
CA ASP A 70 -3.38 -21.62 -5.27
C ASP A 70 -2.59 -22.64 -4.45
N LEU A 71 -1.91 -22.19 -3.40
CA LEU A 71 -1.12 -23.07 -2.54
C LEU A 71 -1.99 -24.04 -1.74
N ALA A 72 -3.08 -23.55 -1.16
CA ALA A 72 -3.99 -24.38 -0.37
C ALA A 72 -4.64 -25.45 -1.24
N LYS A 73 -5.08 -25.08 -2.45
CA LYS A 73 -5.65 -26.03 -3.42
C LYS A 73 -4.65 -27.12 -3.80
N ASN A 74 -3.43 -26.75 -4.15
CA ASN A 74 -2.39 -27.72 -4.50
C ASN A 74 -2.13 -28.71 -3.36
N LEU A 75 -2.01 -28.21 -2.13
CA LEU A 75 -1.81 -29.07 -0.96
C LEU A 75 -3.00 -30.02 -0.73
N ALA A 76 -4.23 -29.54 -0.90
CA ALA A 76 -5.43 -30.37 -0.79
C ALA A 76 -5.48 -31.46 -1.88
N ASP A 77 -4.97 -31.17 -3.07
CA ASP A 77 -4.84 -32.11 -4.20
C ASP A 77 -3.63 -33.07 -4.05
N GLY A 78 -2.87 -33.01 -2.95
CA GLY A 78 -1.68 -33.83 -2.72
C GLY A 78 -0.46 -33.45 -3.57
N LYS A 79 -0.45 -32.26 -4.14
CA LYS A 79 0.64 -31.73 -4.97
C LYS A 79 1.63 -30.92 -4.14
N GLY A 80 2.78 -30.58 -4.73
CA GLY A 80 3.65 -29.55 -4.19
C GLY A 80 2.94 -28.20 -4.15
N ALA A 81 3.07 -27.44 -3.07
CA ALA A 81 2.26 -26.24 -2.84
C ALA A 81 2.34 -25.22 -4.00
N ALA A 82 3.51 -25.06 -4.64
CA ALA A 82 3.69 -24.12 -5.76
C ALA A 82 3.54 -24.76 -7.14
N ASP A 83 3.21 -26.05 -7.27
CA ASP A 83 3.17 -26.77 -8.54
C ASP A 83 2.22 -26.08 -9.54
N GLY A 84 2.72 -25.82 -10.75
CA GLY A 84 1.94 -25.19 -11.81
C GLY A 84 1.59 -23.71 -11.55
N THR A 85 2.20 -23.07 -10.56
CA THR A 85 2.04 -21.64 -10.26
C THR A 85 3.34 -20.87 -10.53
N ASN A 86 3.24 -19.53 -10.53
CA ASN A 86 4.42 -18.65 -10.57
C ASN A 86 4.94 -18.26 -9.17
N TRP A 87 4.33 -18.80 -8.10
CA TRP A 87 4.72 -18.49 -6.74
C TRP A 87 6.03 -19.17 -6.37
N LYS A 88 6.90 -18.44 -5.71
CA LYS A 88 8.17 -18.96 -5.17
C LYS A 88 8.02 -19.16 -3.67
N ILE A 89 8.29 -20.37 -3.21
CA ILE A 89 8.32 -20.71 -1.78
C ILE A 89 9.77 -20.70 -1.31
N ASP A 90 10.07 -19.89 -0.33
CA ASP A 90 11.33 -19.89 0.38
C ASP A 90 11.07 -20.15 1.86
N ASN A 91 11.62 -21.24 2.38
CA ASN A 91 11.47 -21.65 3.78
C ASN A 91 10.01 -21.61 4.28
N LYS A 92 9.08 -22.20 3.49
CA LYS A 92 7.63 -22.24 3.73
C LYS A 92 6.92 -20.86 3.68
N VAL A 93 7.56 -19.86 3.12
CA VAL A 93 7.02 -18.50 2.98
C VAL A 93 6.91 -18.14 1.51
N VAL A 94 5.77 -17.59 1.11
CA VAL A 94 5.58 -16.90 -0.17
C VAL A 94 5.52 -15.40 0.13
N ARG A 95 6.36 -14.64 -0.55
CA ARG A 95 6.37 -13.17 -0.42
C ARG A 95 5.65 -12.56 -1.61
N VAL A 96 4.62 -11.79 -1.34
CA VAL A 96 3.97 -10.90 -2.31
C VAL A 96 4.60 -9.52 -2.12
N PRO A 97 5.28 -8.98 -3.14
CA PRO A 97 6.02 -7.73 -2.98
C PRO A 97 5.08 -6.54 -2.76
N TYR A 98 5.50 -5.61 -1.91
CA TYR A 98 4.90 -4.29 -1.81
C TYR A 98 5.36 -3.41 -2.97
N VAL A 99 4.49 -2.52 -3.44
CA VAL A 99 4.80 -1.60 -4.56
C VAL A 99 4.51 -0.17 -4.14
N GLY A 100 5.52 0.69 -4.22
CA GLY A 100 5.33 2.14 -4.01
C GLY A 100 4.43 2.73 -5.10
N VAL A 101 3.49 3.56 -4.70
CA VAL A 101 2.53 4.23 -5.60
C VAL A 101 2.60 5.74 -5.36
N ASP A 102 2.93 6.47 -6.41
CA ASP A 102 2.97 7.93 -6.45
C ASP A 102 2.33 8.45 -7.74
N LYS A 103 2.49 9.72 -8.04
CA LYS A 103 1.92 10.34 -9.24
C LYS A 103 2.42 9.70 -10.55
N ASP A 104 3.66 9.21 -10.55
CA ASP A 104 4.33 8.76 -11.79
C ASP A 104 3.77 7.39 -12.25
N ASN A 105 3.39 6.53 -11.31
CA ASN A 105 2.86 5.19 -11.62
C ASN A 105 1.38 4.99 -11.25
N LEU A 106 0.71 6.00 -10.71
CA LEU A 106 -0.69 5.92 -10.25
C LEU A 106 -1.65 5.34 -11.30
N ALA A 107 -1.41 5.63 -12.59
CA ALA A 107 -2.28 5.18 -13.67
C ALA A 107 -2.38 3.64 -13.77
N GLU A 108 -1.36 2.93 -13.32
CA GLU A 108 -1.33 1.45 -13.32
C GLU A 108 -2.27 0.86 -12.25
N PHE A 109 -2.54 1.60 -11.18
CA PHE A 109 -3.30 1.16 -10.01
C PHE A 109 -4.72 1.74 -9.94
N SER A 110 -5.01 2.78 -10.73
CA SER A 110 -6.30 3.47 -10.74
C SER A 110 -7.39 2.77 -11.54
N LYS A 111 -7.10 1.64 -12.21
CA LYS A 111 -8.01 0.94 -13.12
C LYS A 111 -8.71 -0.28 -12.48
N LYS A 112 -8.66 -0.38 -11.18
CA LYS A 112 -9.32 -1.50 -10.48
C LYS A 112 -10.64 -1.06 -9.86
#